data_620e8b5ec1a92fe438d387eb3b250930
#
_entry.id   620e8b5ec1a92fe438d387eb3b250930
#
_cell.length_a   1.000
_cell.length_b   1.000
_cell.length_c   1.000
_cell.angle_alpha   90.00
_cell.angle_beta   90.00
_cell.angle_gamma   90.00
#
_symmetry.space_group_name_H-M   'P 1'
#
loop_
_entity.id
_entity.type
_entity.pdbx_description
1 polymer ?
#
loop_
_entity_poly.entity_id
_entity_poly.type
_entity_poly.pdbx_seq_one_letter_code
_entity_poly.pdbx_strand_id
1 'polypeptide(L)'
;MSEVKVNKITPRTNCGTTTLGDSGDTINIPAGVTISNNGTATGFGATGAVNWDVASIKTVDFTATAGVGYFVDTATTGAVDVTLPASPTAGDVVGVADYAKNFNTANCTLLRNGSNIGGTAVDSTLTTNGVAVTLVYVDGTKGWIVTDSGNQSDAPTATYVAATGGCITTCGNFKVHTFLSPGTFTVTSTGNPSGSTTVDYMIVAGGGGGNSRNAKAPSYPERYSGGGGGAGGWRASSGTASGCYSAGPAPLVSPVSAYTVSASPGAYPVVVGGGGPAPSVPSTDASATPGVASSVFCITSAGGGGGGYGAGSGNQGNADSGGSGGGAGANVSSNIGSGNTPPTTPPQGNDGGTGTSAASTAGGGGGGAGGCGQAGVGNPGPPDATGGAGGAGVPSSICCH
;
A
#
# COMPACT_ATOMS: atom_id res chain seq x y z
N MET A 1 -35.38 -15.02 -56.68
CA MET A 1 -35.55 -14.42 -55.35
C MET A 1 -36.33 -13.14 -55.54
N SER A 2 -37.39 -12.93 -54.80
CA SER A 2 -38.16 -11.67 -54.81
C SER A 2 -37.62 -10.79 -53.69
N GLU A 3 -37.28 -9.55 -54.00
CA GLU A 3 -36.81 -8.56 -53.04
C GLU A 3 -37.83 -7.41 -52.96
N VAL A 4 -38.20 -7.02 -51.73
CA VAL A 4 -39.06 -5.86 -51.48
C VAL A 4 -38.21 -4.79 -50.79
N LYS A 5 -37.96 -3.66 -51.45
CA LYS A 5 -37.24 -2.52 -50.88
C LYS A 5 -38.20 -1.44 -50.43
N VAL A 6 -38.28 -1.19 -49.14
CA VAL A 6 -39.19 -0.19 -48.55
C VAL A 6 -38.46 0.63 -47.50
N ASN A 7 -38.78 1.92 -47.41
CA ASN A 7 -38.21 2.82 -46.39
C ASN A 7 -38.97 2.67 -45.03
N LYS A 8 -40.21 2.23 -45.05
CA LYS A 8 -41.06 2.08 -43.86
C LYS A 8 -42.13 1.05 -44.06
N ILE A 9 -42.36 0.19 -43.08
CA ILE A 9 -43.50 -0.74 -43.01
C ILE A 9 -44.33 -0.28 -41.82
N THR A 10 -45.60 0.04 -42.05
CA THR A 10 -46.56 0.44 -41.00
C THR A 10 -47.85 -0.35 -41.14
N PRO A 11 -48.59 -0.60 -40.04
CA PRO A 11 -49.90 -1.19 -40.13
C PRO A 11 -50.84 -0.30 -40.98
N ARG A 12 -51.80 -0.94 -41.64
CA ARG A 12 -52.81 -0.25 -42.47
C ARG A 12 -53.69 0.69 -41.67
N THR A 13 -53.89 0.40 -40.40
CA THR A 13 -54.68 1.22 -39.46
C THR A 13 -53.81 1.69 -38.33
N ASN A 14 -54.04 2.90 -37.79
CA ASN A 14 -53.35 3.38 -36.59
C ASN A 14 -53.60 2.40 -35.44
N CYS A 15 -52.53 2.10 -34.66
CA CYS A 15 -52.55 1.09 -33.59
C CYS A 15 -52.75 -0.37 -34.05
N GLY A 16 -52.56 -0.68 -35.34
CA GLY A 16 -52.60 -2.04 -35.86
C GLY A 16 -51.28 -2.79 -35.67
N THR A 17 -51.31 -4.10 -35.82
CA THR A 17 -50.12 -4.97 -35.79
C THR A 17 -49.56 -5.15 -37.21
N THR A 18 -48.25 -5.08 -37.37
CA THR A 18 -47.54 -5.53 -38.57
C THR A 18 -46.89 -6.87 -38.25
N THR A 19 -47.33 -7.93 -38.91
CA THR A 19 -46.74 -9.27 -38.79
C THR A 19 -45.72 -9.48 -39.90
N LEU A 20 -44.53 -9.93 -39.55
CA LEU A 20 -43.45 -10.30 -40.47
C LEU A 20 -43.20 -11.81 -40.34
N GLY A 21 -43.57 -12.58 -41.38
CA GLY A 21 -43.45 -14.04 -41.41
C GLY A 21 -44.59 -14.76 -40.70
N ASP A 22 -44.66 -16.06 -40.93
CA ASP A 22 -45.59 -17.00 -40.32
C ASP A 22 -44.87 -17.92 -39.31
N SER A 23 -45.62 -18.79 -38.66
CA SER A 23 -45.07 -19.78 -37.70
C SER A 23 -44.03 -20.67 -38.37
N GLY A 24 -42.81 -20.66 -37.89
CA GLY A 24 -41.67 -21.42 -38.43
C GLY A 24 -40.76 -20.63 -39.36
N ASP A 25 -41.12 -19.40 -39.71
CA ASP A 25 -40.27 -18.53 -40.52
C ASP A 25 -39.09 -17.96 -39.71
N THR A 26 -37.96 -17.74 -40.39
CA THR A 26 -36.78 -17.10 -39.79
C THR A 26 -36.60 -15.72 -40.39
N ILE A 27 -36.51 -14.70 -39.50
CA ILE A 27 -36.12 -13.36 -39.88
C ILE A 27 -34.62 -13.23 -39.63
N ASN A 28 -33.84 -13.20 -40.71
CA ASN A 28 -32.38 -13.04 -40.60
C ASN A 28 -32.00 -11.56 -40.62
N ILE A 29 -31.30 -11.13 -39.56
CA ILE A 29 -30.70 -9.79 -39.45
C ILE A 29 -29.21 -9.94 -39.72
N PRO A 30 -28.67 -9.44 -40.85
CA PRO A 30 -27.26 -9.56 -41.19
C PRO A 30 -26.35 -8.86 -40.18
N ALA A 31 -25.10 -9.29 -40.14
CA ALA A 31 -24.09 -8.63 -39.32
C ALA A 31 -23.96 -7.13 -39.69
N GLY A 32 -23.85 -6.28 -38.70
CA GLY A 32 -23.74 -4.82 -38.88
C GLY A 32 -25.09 -4.07 -38.98
N VAL A 33 -26.22 -4.78 -38.96
CA VAL A 33 -27.55 -4.17 -38.92
C VAL A 33 -28.01 -4.06 -37.45
N THR A 34 -28.50 -2.89 -37.07
CA THR A 34 -29.03 -2.64 -35.72
C THR A 34 -30.56 -2.69 -35.72
N ILE A 35 -31.14 -3.38 -34.74
CA ILE A 35 -32.56 -3.27 -34.41
C ILE A 35 -32.69 -2.23 -33.30
N SER A 36 -33.28 -1.07 -33.61
CA SER A 36 -33.59 -0.06 -32.58
C SER A 36 -35.06 -0.24 -32.17
N ASN A 37 -35.27 -0.70 -30.92
CA ASN A 37 -36.60 -0.84 -30.34
C ASN A 37 -36.84 0.26 -29.34
N ASN A 38 -37.71 1.21 -29.66
CA ASN A 38 -38.14 2.30 -28.77
C ASN A 38 -39.43 1.97 -28.01
N GLY A 39 -39.98 0.78 -28.20
CA GLY A 39 -41.16 0.26 -27.51
C GLY A 39 -40.82 -0.85 -26.53
N THR A 40 -41.85 -1.51 -26.00
CA THR A 40 -41.71 -2.69 -25.16
C THR A 40 -41.41 -3.91 -26.02
N ALA A 41 -40.31 -4.60 -25.79
CA ALA A 41 -40.02 -5.88 -26.43
C ALA A 41 -40.64 -7.02 -25.62
N THR A 42 -41.53 -7.81 -26.25
CA THR A 42 -42.09 -9.03 -25.65
C THR A 42 -41.56 -10.24 -26.43
N GLY A 43 -40.88 -11.16 -25.75
CA GLY A 43 -40.34 -12.38 -26.37
C GLY A 43 -39.11 -12.17 -27.27
N PHE A 44 -38.51 -10.99 -27.29
CA PHE A 44 -37.37 -10.67 -28.14
C PHE A 44 -36.07 -10.72 -27.34
N GLY A 45 -35.37 -11.83 -27.38
CA GLY A 45 -33.95 -11.95 -27.16
C GLY A 45 -33.41 -11.91 -25.73
N ALA A 46 -34.21 -11.83 -24.70
CA ALA A 46 -33.74 -11.84 -23.33
C ALA A 46 -34.05 -13.10 -22.57
N THR A 47 -33.55 -14.24 -23.02
CA THR A 47 -33.52 -15.43 -22.17
C THR A 47 -32.42 -15.29 -21.14
N GLY A 48 -32.77 -14.94 -19.89
CA GLY A 48 -31.90 -14.92 -18.76
C GLY A 48 -31.33 -13.54 -18.32
N ALA A 49 -31.61 -12.46 -19.04
CA ALA A 49 -31.23 -11.11 -18.60
C ALA A 49 -32.42 -10.35 -18.00
N VAL A 50 -32.21 -9.68 -16.89
CA VAL A 50 -33.19 -8.74 -16.29
C VAL A 50 -32.95 -7.32 -16.80
N ASN A 51 -34.04 -6.59 -17.05
CA ASN A 51 -34.01 -5.16 -17.28
C ASN A 51 -34.08 -4.45 -15.92
N TRP A 52 -32.96 -3.90 -15.43
CA TRP A 52 -32.93 -3.26 -14.13
C TRP A 52 -33.67 -1.93 -14.12
N ASP A 53 -34.67 -1.81 -13.23
CA ASP A 53 -35.36 -0.55 -12.95
C ASP A 53 -34.49 0.36 -12.12
N VAL A 54 -33.78 1.26 -12.80
CA VAL A 54 -32.92 2.28 -12.16
C VAL A 54 -33.64 3.58 -11.87
N ALA A 55 -34.89 3.72 -12.38
CA ALA A 55 -35.68 4.94 -12.20
C ALA A 55 -36.41 4.97 -10.84
N SER A 56 -36.60 3.81 -10.20
CA SER A 56 -37.40 3.70 -8.98
C SER A 56 -36.78 2.70 -8.00
N ILE A 57 -36.06 3.20 -7.00
CA ILE A 57 -35.60 2.37 -5.87
C ILE A 57 -36.83 2.03 -5.01
N LYS A 58 -37.02 0.74 -4.72
CA LYS A 58 -38.18 0.25 -3.98
C LYS A 58 -37.91 0.34 -2.47
N THR A 59 -38.72 1.12 -1.78
CA THR A 59 -38.63 1.32 -0.33
C THR A 59 -39.83 0.75 0.43
N VAL A 60 -40.85 0.27 -0.29
CA VAL A 60 -42.09 -0.31 0.25
C VAL A 60 -42.46 -1.57 -0.52
N ASP A 61 -43.37 -2.38 0.03
CA ASP A 61 -43.83 -3.60 -0.60
C ASP A 61 -44.35 -3.37 -2.02
N PHE A 62 -44.02 -4.29 -2.92
CA PHE A 62 -44.43 -4.19 -4.31
C PHE A 62 -44.58 -5.58 -4.98
N THR A 63 -45.26 -5.60 -6.11
CA THR A 63 -45.34 -6.79 -6.96
C THR A 63 -44.33 -6.68 -8.11
N ALA A 64 -43.46 -7.69 -8.23
CA ALA A 64 -42.50 -7.77 -9.30
C ALA A 64 -43.14 -8.14 -10.63
N THR A 65 -42.57 -7.63 -11.71
CA THR A 65 -42.95 -7.97 -13.10
C THR A 65 -41.87 -8.85 -13.71
N ALA A 66 -42.25 -9.88 -14.44
CA ALA A 66 -41.32 -10.73 -15.16
C ALA A 66 -40.43 -9.92 -16.12
N GLY A 67 -39.16 -10.25 -16.21
CA GLY A 67 -38.16 -9.57 -17.02
C GLY A 67 -37.48 -8.34 -16.33
N VAL A 68 -37.90 -7.98 -15.13
CA VAL A 68 -37.42 -6.75 -14.45
C VAL A 68 -36.58 -7.09 -13.21
N GLY A 69 -35.49 -6.36 -13.04
CA GLY A 69 -34.69 -6.34 -11.82
C GLY A 69 -34.96 -5.09 -11.01
N TYR A 70 -34.94 -5.20 -9.69
CA TYR A 70 -35.30 -4.13 -8.76
C TYR A 70 -34.18 -3.90 -7.75
N PHE A 71 -33.88 -2.63 -7.50
CA PHE A 71 -33.09 -2.21 -6.36
C PHE A 71 -34.01 -1.93 -5.17
N VAL A 72 -33.78 -2.63 -4.05
CA VAL A 72 -34.61 -2.56 -2.84
C VAL A 72 -33.83 -1.90 -1.72
N ASP A 73 -34.39 -0.84 -1.14
CA ASP A 73 -33.82 -0.11 -0.01
C ASP A 73 -34.67 -0.38 1.24
N THR A 74 -34.17 -1.20 2.15
CA THR A 74 -34.79 -1.48 3.44
C THR A 74 -34.31 -0.58 4.58
N ALA A 75 -33.37 0.33 4.32
CA ALA A 75 -32.87 1.26 5.33
C ALA A 75 -33.83 2.43 5.56
N THR A 76 -34.62 2.80 4.55
CA THR A 76 -35.51 3.98 4.60
C THR A 76 -36.78 3.71 5.38
N THR A 77 -37.49 2.61 5.11
CA THR A 77 -38.83 2.32 5.69
C THR A 77 -38.89 1.01 6.47
N GLY A 78 -37.84 0.21 6.49
CA GLY A 78 -37.79 -1.11 7.13
C GLY A 78 -37.87 -2.27 6.14
N ALA A 79 -38.28 -3.44 6.60
CA ALA A 79 -38.40 -4.63 5.75
C ALA A 79 -39.35 -4.39 4.56
N VAL A 80 -39.02 -5.01 3.43
CA VAL A 80 -39.80 -4.91 2.18
C VAL A 80 -40.15 -6.28 1.69
N ASP A 81 -41.43 -6.48 1.32
CA ASP A 81 -41.93 -7.70 0.70
C ASP A 81 -42.03 -7.51 -0.81
N VAL A 82 -41.40 -8.42 -1.56
CA VAL A 82 -41.41 -8.47 -3.01
C VAL A 82 -42.32 -9.62 -3.43
N THR A 83 -43.53 -9.31 -3.88
CA THR A 83 -44.47 -10.34 -4.39
C THR A 83 -44.05 -10.76 -5.79
N LEU A 84 -43.67 -12.01 -5.97
CA LEU A 84 -43.32 -12.57 -7.28
C LEU A 84 -44.53 -12.61 -8.22
N PRO A 85 -44.34 -12.62 -9.57
CA PRO A 85 -45.40 -12.65 -10.53
C PRO A 85 -46.39 -13.80 -10.29
N ALA A 86 -47.71 -13.51 -10.38
CA ALA A 86 -48.72 -14.52 -10.38
C ALA A 86 -48.76 -15.24 -11.73
N SER A 87 -48.96 -16.57 -11.74
CA SER A 87 -49.03 -17.39 -12.97
C SER A 87 -47.80 -17.18 -13.91
N PRO A 88 -46.59 -17.35 -13.42
CA PRO A 88 -45.37 -17.18 -14.23
C PRO A 88 -45.29 -18.28 -15.30
N THR A 89 -44.63 -17.97 -16.40
CA THR A 89 -44.33 -18.92 -17.50
C THR A 89 -42.85 -19.35 -17.42
N ALA A 90 -42.56 -20.56 -17.91
CA ALA A 90 -41.19 -21.05 -17.93
C ALA A 90 -40.28 -20.10 -18.71
N GLY A 91 -39.17 -19.68 -18.06
CA GLY A 91 -38.23 -18.69 -18.59
C GLY A 91 -38.46 -17.27 -18.08
N ASP A 92 -39.51 -16.98 -17.31
CA ASP A 92 -39.68 -15.70 -16.65
C ASP A 92 -38.55 -15.46 -15.64
N VAL A 93 -38.07 -14.24 -15.59
CA VAL A 93 -36.90 -13.84 -14.77
C VAL A 93 -37.27 -12.67 -13.87
N VAL A 94 -36.82 -12.68 -12.62
CA VAL A 94 -36.93 -11.55 -11.70
C VAL A 94 -35.59 -11.34 -11.01
N GLY A 95 -35.09 -10.10 -10.98
CA GLY A 95 -33.90 -9.73 -10.24
C GLY A 95 -34.22 -8.88 -9.00
N VAL A 96 -33.49 -9.09 -7.90
CA VAL A 96 -33.59 -8.26 -6.68
C VAL A 96 -32.19 -8.00 -6.14
N ALA A 97 -31.88 -6.74 -5.86
CA ALA A 97 -30.59 -6.32 -5.31
C ALA A 97 -30.77 -5.42 -4.10
N ASP A 98 -29.97 -5.66 -3.07
CA ASP A 98 -29.91 -4.81 -1.86
C ASP A 98 -29.20 -3.48 -2.16
N TYR A 99 -29.98 -2.40 -2.29
CA TYR A 99 -29.46 -1.07 -2.59
C TYR A 99 -28.67 -0.45 -1.44
N ALA A 100 -29.22 -0.56 -0.23
CA ALA A 100 -28.69 0.12 0.96
C ALA A 100 -27.72 -0.73 1.79
N LYS A 101 -27.50 -1.99 1.41
CA LYS A 101 -26.73 -2.99 2.20
C LYS A 101 -27.31 -3.16 3.61
N ASN A 102 -28.61 -3.34 3.71
CA ASN A 102 -29.32 -3.36 4.99
C ASN A 102 -30.19 -4.63 5.21
N PHE A 103 -30.16 -5.60 4.31
CA PHE A 103 -31.00 -6.81 4.40
C PHE A 103 -30.75 -7.66 5.66
N ASN A 104 -29.62 -7.51 6.33
CA ASN A 104 -29.37 -8.20 7.62
C ASN A 104 -30.08 -7.53 8.81
N THR A 105 -30.41 -6.25 8.70
CA THR A 105 -31.09 -5.47 9.75
C THR A 105 -32.60 -5.43 9.52
N ALA A 106 -33.00 -5.22 8.27
CA ALA A 106 -34.37 -5.23 7.81
C ALA A 106 -34.43 -6.06 6.53
N ASN A 107 -35.05 -7.22 6.61
CA ASN A 107 -34.99 -8.23 5.54
C ASN A 107 -35.79 -7.82 4.30
N CYS A 108 -35.43 -8.39 3.15
CA CYS A 108 -36.27 -8.40 1.97
C CYS A 108 -36.89 -9.81 1.79
N THR A 109 -38.22 -9.92 1.79
CA THR A 109 -38.89 -11.20 1.64
C THR A 109 -39.45 -11.35 0.23
N LEU A 110 -39.15 -12.46 -0.43
CA LEU A 110 -39.70 -12.84 -1.70
C LEU A 110 -40.99 -13.66 -1.44
N LEU A 111 -42.15 -13.04 -1.63
CA LEU A 111 -43.43 -13.72 -1.48
C LEU A 111 -43.72 -14.53 -2.75
N ARG A 112 -43.92 -15.83 -2.61
CA ARG A 112 -43.99 -16.80 -3.69
C ARG A 112 -45.26 -16.67 -4.59
N ASN A 113 -46.29 -15.99 -4.12
CA ASN A 113 -47.53 -15.70 -4.84
C ASN A 113 -48.15 -16.94 -5.56
N GLY A 114 -48.24 -18.05 -4.83
CA GLY A 114 -48.81 -19.30 -5.35
C GLY A 114 -47.82 -20.26 -6.02
N SER A 115 -46.66 -19.80 -6.48
CA SER A 115 -45.61 -20.66 -7.07
C SER A 115 -44.59 -21.12 -6.02
N ASN A 116 -43.92 -22.25 -6.25
CA ASN A 116 -42.85 -22.69 -5.38
C ASN A 116 -41.58 -21.83 -5.55
N ILE A 117 -40.73 -21.77 -4.53
CA ILE A 117 -39.38 -21.25 -4.61
C ILE A 117 -38.42 -22.39 -4.22
N GLY A 118 -37.53 -22.78 -5.12
CA GLY A 118 -36.59 -23.89 -4.89
C GLY A 118 -37.25 -25.26 -4.71
N GLY A 119 -38.49 -25.41 -5.16
CA GLY A 119 -39.30 -26.63 -5.00
C GLY A 119 -40.08 -26.71 -3.68
N THR A 120 -40.06 -25.63 -2.88
CA THR A 120 -40.83 -25.57 -1.63
C THR A 120 -41.90 -24.50 -1.66
N ALA A 121 -43.06 -24.79 -1.02
CA ALA A 121 -44.17 -23.85 -0.93
C ALA A 121 -44.02 -22.88 0.24
N VAL A 122 -42.86 -22.24 0.35
CA VAL A 122 -42.46 -21.27 1.40
C VAL A 122 -41.90 -20.01 0.75
N ASP A 123 -42.16 -18.87 1.34
CA ASP A 123 -41.54 -17.59 0.97
C ASP A 123 -40.04 -17.60 1.31
N SER A 124 -39.25 -16.85 0.57
CA SER A 124 -37.80 -16.80 0.75
C SER A 124 -37.35 -15.42 1.28
N THR A 125 -36.54 -15.42 2.31
CA THR A 125 -36.05 -14.18 2.94
C THR A 125 -34.57 -13.95 2.63
N LEU A 126 -34.27 -12.80 2.07
CA LEU A 126 -32.90 -12.34 1.83
C LEU A 126 -32.41 -11.59 3.07
N THR A 127 -31.34 -12.11 3.70
CA THR A 127 -30.80 -11.60 4.97
C THR A 127 -29.33 -11.17 4.87
N THR A 128 -28.74 -11.23 3.69
CA THR A 128 -27.33 -10.91 3.48
C THR A 128 -27.19 -9.51 2.91
N ASN A 129 -26.39 -8.66 3.55
CA ASN A 129 -26.12 -7.31 3.09
C ASN A 129 -25.41 -7.30 1.73
N GLY A 130 -25.91 -6.44 0.83
CA GLY A 130 -25.34 -6.26 -0.50
C GLY A 130 -25.58 -7.44 -1.45
N VAL A 131 -26.48 -8.37 -1.10
CA VAL A 131 -26.82 -9.49 -1.98
C VAL A 131 -27.64 -9.02 -3.18
N ALA A 132 -27.36 -9.60 -4.33
CA ALA A 132 -28.22 -9.55 -5.51
C ALA A 132 -28.56 -10.98 -5.93
N VAL A 133 -29.82 -11.24 -6.28
CA VAL A 133 -30.26 -12.54 -6.75
C VAL A 133 -31.04 -12.40 -8.04
N THR A 134 -30.86 -13.36 -8.94
CA THR A 134 -31.67 -13.53 -10.14
C THR A 134 -32.40 -14.85 -10.03
N LEU A 135 -33.73 -14.79 -10.14
CA LEU A 135 -34.61 -15.96 -10.12
C LEU A 135 -35.16 -16.20 -11.52
N VAL A 136 -35.22 -17.46 -11.90
CA VAL A 136 -35.89 -17.93 -13.15
C VAL A 136 -36.98 -18.89 -12.78
N TYR A 137 -38.17 -18.68 -13.32
CA TYR A 137 -39.26 -19.65 -13.19
C TYR A 137 -39.04 -20.81 -14.16
N VAL A 138 -39.01 -22.04 -13.64
CA VAL A 138 -38.71 -23.24 -14.43
C VAL A 138 -40.00 -24.02 -14.77
N ASP A 139 -40.74 -24.42 -13.74
CA ASP A 139 -41.95 -25.23 -13.87
C ASP A 139 -42.81 -25.14 -12.58
N GLY A 140 -43.99 -25.82 -12.61
CA GLY A 140 -44.89 -25.84 -11.45
C GLY A 140 -44.36 -26.64 -10.24
N THR A 141 -43.36 -27.51 -10.44
CA THR A 141 -42.78 -28.35 -9.38
C THR A 141 -41.68 -27.62 -8.61
N LYS A 142 -40.75 -27.06 -9.33
CA LYS A 142 -39.58 -26.31 -8.75
C LYS A 142 -39.91 -24.85 -8.53
N GLY A 143 -40.76 -24.28 -9.38
CA GLY A 143 -41.12 -22.87 -9.30
C GLY A 143 -39.97 -21.97 -9.70
N TRP A 144 -39.70 -20.96 -8.88
CA TRP A 144 -38.62 -20.02 -9.01
C TRP A 144 -37.31 -20.61 -8.49
N ILE A 145 -36.29 -20.62 -9.32
CA ILE A 145 -34.92 -21.07 -8.96
C ILE A 145 -33.97 -19.90 -9.02
N VAL A 146 -33.14 -19.73 -8.00
CA VAL A 146 -32.03 -18.79 -8.03
C VAL A 146 -30.94 -19.34 -8.96
N THR A 147 -30.71 -18.65 -10.06
CA THR A 147 -29.72 -19.03 -11.09
C THR A 147 -28.40 -18.24 -10.95
N ASP A 148 -28.49 -17.08 -10.33
CA ASP A 148 -27.32 -16.24 -10.07
C ASP A 148 -27.51 -15.52 -8.72
N SER A 149 -26.46 -15.54 -7.89
CA SER A 149 -26.41 -14.77 -6.66
C SER A 149 -25.02 -14.21 -6.49
N GLY A 150 -24.93 -12.90 -6.33
CA GLY A 150 -23.67 -12.17 -6.07
C GLY A 150 -23.78 -11.34 -4.82
N ASN A 151 -22.64 -10.93 -4.29
CA ASN A 151 -22.59 -9.97 -3.20
C ASN A 151 -21.73 -8.78 -3.65
N GLN A 152 -22.10 -7.57 -3.22
CA GLN A 152 -21.32 -6.36 -3.49
C GLN A 152 -19.85 -6.48 -3.00
N SER A 153 -19.59 -7.38 -2.05
CA SER A 153 -18.23 -7.71 -1.63
C SER A 153 -17.38 -8.37 -2.72
N ASP A 154 -18.02 -8.98 -3.76
CA ASP A 154 -17.34 -9.59 -4.90
C ASP A 154 -16.76 -8.54 -5.85
N ALA A 155 -17.24 -7.28 -5.75
CA ALA A 155 -16.67 -6.10 -6.38
C ALA A 155 -16.33 -5.05 -5.30
N PRO A 156 -15.28 -5.28 -4.49
CA PRO A 156 -14.99 -4.43 -3.35
C PRO A 156 -14.56 -3.04 -3.78
N THR A 157 -15.07 -2.03 -3.11
CA THR A 157 -14.54 -0.66 -3.21
C THR A 157 -13.10 -0.61 -2.68
N ALA A 158 -12.26 0.20 -3.31
CA ALA A 158 -10.88 0.40 -2.86
C ALA A 158 -10.88 0.94 -1.42
N THR A 159 -10.22 0.22 -0.52
CA THR A 159 -9.91 0.69 0.83
C THR A 159 -8.40 0.68 1.03
N TYR A 160 -7.91 1.62 1.83
CA TYR A 160 -6.49 1.85 2.02
C TYR A 160 -6.10 1.56 3.47
N VAL A 161 -4.80 1.35 3.68
CA VAL A 161 -4.26 1.23 5.03
C VAL A 161 -4.59 2.50 5.83
N ALA A 162 -5.14 2.31 7.01
CA ALA A 162 -5.30 3.37 7.99
C ALA A 162 -4.58 2.99 9.29
N ALA A 163 -3.91 3.96 9.90
CA ALA A 163 -3.12 3.75 11.10
C ALA A 163 -3.11 4.99 11.99
N THR A 164 -2.64 4.80 13.22
CA THR A 164 -2.36 5.86 14.21
C THR A 164 -0.93 5.73 14.73
N GLY A 165 -0.44 6.75 15.42
CA GLY A 165 0.90 6.80 16.02
C GLY A 165 1.86 7.74 15.30
N GLY A 166 2.83 8.26 16.04
CA GLY A 166 3.75 9.28 15.56
C GLY A 166 3.09 10.64 15.27
N CYS A 167 3.83 11.54 14.67
CA CYS A 167 3.30 12.78 14.12
C CYS A 167 2.74 12.50 12.73
N ILE A 168 1.46 12.80 12.50
CA ILE A 168 0.77 12.50 11.24
C ILE A 168 0.67 13.78 10.41
N THR A 169 1.21 13.74 9.19
CA THR A 169 1.04 14.79 8.18
C THR A 169 0.37 14.22 6.94
N THR A 170 -0.36 15.05 6.21
CA THR A 170 -1.00 14.66 4.94
C THR A 170 -0.26 15.29 3.78
N CYS A 171 0.07 14.49 2.79
CA CYS A 171 0.72 14.93 1.56
C CYS A 171 -0.05 14.35 0.36
N GLY A 172 -0.83 15.18 -0.29
CA GLY A 172 -1.75 14.74 -1.35
C GLY A 172 -2.71 13.67 -0.81
N ASN A 173 -2.69 12.49 -1.41
CA ASN A 173 -3.51 11.34 -1.03
C ASN A 173 -2.85 10.43 0.03
N PHE A 174 -1.69 10.82 0.57
CA PHE A 174 -0.92 10.00 1.49
C PHE A 174 -0.88 10.60 2.89
N LYS A 175 -0.85 9.72 3.90
CA LYS A 175 -0.53 10.06 5.29
C LYS A 175 0.88 9.60 5.61
N VAL A 176 1.68 10.49 6.17
CA VAL A 176 3.04 10.24 6.63
C VAL A 176 3.04 10.20 8.15
N HIS A 177 3.50 9.10 8.72
CA HIS A 177 3.67 8.90 10.16
C HIS A 177 5.15 9.05 10.51
N THR A 178 5.51 10.13 11.20
CA THR A 178 6.90 10.43 11.59
C THR A 178 7.11 10.16 13.07
N PHE A 179 8.13 9.35 13.38
CA PHE A 179 8.54 9.02 14.74
C PHE A 179 9.92 9.60 15.01
N LEU A 180 10.00 10.55 15.92
CA LEU A 180 11.27 11.16 16.41
C LEU A 180 11.68 10.62 17.78
N SER A 181 10.86 9.77 18.38
CA SER A 181 11.08 9.03 19.62
C SER A 181 10.39 7.68 19.55
N PRO A 182 10.76 6.71 20.40
CA PRO A 182 10.08 5.42 20.43
C PRO A 182 8.58 5.56 20.59
N GLY A 183 7.82 4.68 19.92
CA GLY A 183 6.36 4.71 19.93
C GLY A 183 5.75 3.45 19.31
N THR A 184 4.51 3.53 18.89
CA THR A 184 3.80 2.41 18.26
C THR A 184 3.07 2.90 17.01
N PHE A 185 3.29 2.24 15.89
CA PHE A 185 2.47 2.39 14.68
C PHE A 185 1.33 1.36 14.77
N THR A 186 0.10 1.83 14.94
CA THR A 186 -1.08 0.96 15.14
C THR A 186 -1.97 1.01 13.91
N VAL A 187 -2.09 -0.13 13.22
CA VAL A 187 -2.96 -0.30 12.05
C VAL A 187 -4.40 -0.45 12.51
N THR A 188 -5.27 0.41 12.03
CA THR A 188 -6.72 0.40 12.29
C THR A 188 -7.52 -0.18 11.13
N SER A 189 -6.95 -0.16 9.93
CA SER A 189 -7.48 -0.84 8.73
C SER A 189 -6.31 -1.31 7.87
N THR A 190 -6.39 -2.54 7.39
CA THR A 190 -5.37 -3.11 6.49
C THR A 190 -5.55 -2.71 5.03
N GLY A 191 -6.66 -2.02 4.71
CA GLY A 191 -7.04 -1.83 3.32
C GLY A 191 -7.47 -3.14 2.63
N ASN A 192 -7.53 -3.12 1.31
CA ASN A 192 -7.83 -4.30 0.49
C ASN A 192 -7.03 -4.29 -0.83
N PRO A 193 -7.01 -5.40 -1.59
CA PRO A 193 -6.27 -5.46 -2.86
C PRO A 193 -6.72 -4.46 -3.94
N SER A 194 -7.97 -3.97 -3.89
CA SER A 194 -8.45 -2.93 -4.81
C SER A 194 -7.93 -1.53 -4.46
N GLY A 195 -7.48 -1.34 -3.21
CA GLY A 195 -6.81 -0.13 -2.73
C GLY A 195 -5.33 -0.40 -2.49
N SER A 196 -4.90 -0.44 -1.22
CA SER A 196 -3.54 -0.82 -0.84
C SER A 196 -3.53 -1.51 0.51
N THR A 197 -2.73 -2.57 0.63
CA THR A 197 -2.48 -3.32 1.87
C THR A 197 -1.06 -3.13 2.38
N THR A 198 -0.29 -2.23 1.78
CA THR A 198 1.13 -2.01 2.07
C THR A 198 1.40 -0.59 2.49
N VAL A 199 2.49 -0.41 3.22
CA VAL A 199 3.05 0.89 3.60
C VAL A 199 4.51 0.98 3.15
N ASP A 200 4.89 2.13 2.64
CA ASP A 200 6.28 2.46 2.41
C ASP A 200 6.91 2.95 3.72
N TYR A 201 8.21 2.73 3.86
CA TYR A 201 8.94 3.09 5.08
C TYR A 201 10.32 3.63 4.77
N MET A 202 10.82 4.45 5.70
CA MET A 202 12.21 4.87 5.80
C MET A 202 12.63 4.80 7.27
N ILE A 203 13.72 4.10 7.55
CA ILE A 203 14.26 3.89 8.88
C ILE A 203 15.70 4.41 8.90
N VAL A 204 15.94 5.41 9.73
CA VAL A 204 17.28 5.98 9.95
C VAL A 204 17.67 5.73 11.40
N ALA A 205 18.83 5.15 11.64
CA ALA A 205 19.36 4.91 12.97
C ALA A 205 20.16 6.12 13.48
N GLY A 206 20.52 6.11 14.76
CA GLY A 206 21.40 7.11 15.34
C GLY A 206 22.80 7.07 14.72
N GLY A 207 23.37 8.22 14.40
CA GLY A 207 24.77 8.33 13.97
C GLY A 207 25.76 8.08 15.13
N GLY A 208 26.97 7.64 14.84
CA GLY A 208 28.03 7.51 15.81
C GLY A 208 28.62 8.86 16.19
N GLY A 209 29.19 8.94 17.38
CA GLY A 209 29.96 10.12 17.84
C GLY A 209 31.24 10.28 17.05
N GLY A 210 31.62 11.52 16.75
CA GLY A 210 32.98 11.85 16.29
C GLY A 210 33.96 11.86 17.44
N ASN A 211 35.22 11.52 17.18
CA ASN A 211 36.25 11.56 18.19
C ASN A 211 37.02 12.90 18.19
N SER A 212 37.46 13.30 19.35
CA SER A 212 38.30 14.47 19.52
C SER A 212 39.78 14.10 19.62
N ARG A 213 40.62 15.10 19.60
CA ARG A 213 42.05 14.99 19.79
C ARG A 213 42.38 14.39 21.16
N ASN A 214 43.38 13.49 21.23
CA ASN A 214 43.98 13.11 22.48
C ASN A 214 44.88 14.27 23.01
N ALA A 215 44.45 14.89 24.10
CA ALA A 215 45.14 16.01 24.72
C ALA A 215 46.16 15.57 25.80
N LYS A 216 46.51 14.29 25.84
CA LYS A 216 47.13 13.65 27.03
C LYS A 216 48.62 13.85 27.22
N ALA A 217 49.32 14.76 26.63
CA ALA A 217 50.67 15.05 27.16
C ALA A 217 51.20 16.41 26.78
N PRO A 218 51.67 17.21 27.75
CA PRO A 218 52.43 18.43 27.49
C PRO A 218 53.75 18.17 26.77
N SER A 219 54.20 16.92 26.71
CA SER A 219 55.47 16.49 26.16
C SER A 219 55.46 15.98 24.72
N TYR A 220 54.29 15.84 24.08
CA TYR A 220 54.23 15.46 22.67
C TYR A 220 53.77 16.66 21.83
N PRO A 221 54.64 17.21 21.00
CA PRO A 221 54.31 18.34 20.13
C PRO A 221 53.37 17.96 18.97
N GLU A 222 53.10 16.68 18.79
CA GLU A 222 52.32 16.17 17.69
C GLU A 222 50.81 16.20 18.00
N ARG A 223 50.03 16.75 17.07
CA ARG A 223 48.58 16.94 17.20
C ARG A 223 47.86 15.83 16.45
N TYR A 224 47.41 14.81 17.16
CA TYR A 224 46.65 13.71 16.57
C TYR A 224 45.16 14.05 16.56
N SER A 225 44.53 14.11 15.39
CA SER A 225 43.08 14.33 15.25
C SER A 225 42.32 13.04 15.28
N GLY A 226 41.11 13.05 15.88
CA GLY A 226 40.21 11.93 15.86
C GLY A 226 39.49 11.80 14.53
N GLY A 227 38.90 10.63 14.29
CA GLY A 227 38.05 10.35 13.14
C GLY A 227 36.60 10.80 13.31
N GLY A 228 35.92 11.02 12.21
CA GLY A 228 34.49 11.33 12.19
C GLY A 228 33.63 10.13 12.54
N GLY A 229 32.49 10.34 13.20
CA GLY A 229 31.49 9.28 13.41
C GLY A 229 30.78 8.91 12.12
N GLY A 230 30.42 7.63 11.97
CA GLY A 230 29.64 7.13 10.86
C GLY A 230 28.18 7.54 10.96
N ALA A 231 27.50 7.74 9.84
CA ALA A 231 26.06 7.94 9.80
C ALA A 231 25.32 6.70 10.31
N GLY A 232 24.15 6.87 10.89
CA GLY A 232 23.24 5.77 11.17
C GLY A 232 22.87 5.05 9.88
N GLY A 233 22.64 3.75 9.97
CA GLY A 233 22.17 2.96 8.85
C GLY A 233 20.88 3.56 8.29
N TRP A 234 20.69 3.42 6.99
CA TRP A 234 19.52 3.89 6.27
C TRP A 234 18.86 2.74 5.54
N ARG A 235 17.58 2.51 5.81
CA ARG A 235 16.77 1.47 5.16
C ARG A 235 15.44 2.03 4.73
N ALA A 236 15.06 1.80 3.46
CA ALA A 236 13.78 2.26 2.93
C ALA A 236 13.23 1.28 1.91
N SER A 237 11.91 1.28 1.74
CA SER A 237 11.26 0.64 0.61
C SER A 237 11.54 1.43 -0.68
N SER A 238 11.33 0.76 -1.82
CA SER A 238 11.57 1.35 -3.16
C SER A 238 10.64 2.51 -3.52
N GLY A 239 9.61 2.77 -2.73
CA GLY A 239 8.65 3.84 -2.97
C GLY A 239 7.70 3.62 -4.15
N THR A 240 7.71 2.45 -4.74
CA THR A 240 6.86 2.13 -5.89
C THR A 240 5.37 2.08 -5.55
N ALA A 241 5.03 1.89 -4.28
CA ALA A 241 3.65 1.80 -3.82
C ALA A 241 2.94 3.16 -3.75
N SER A 242 3.67 4.24 -3.49
CA SER A 242 3.06 5.56 -3.26
C SER A 242 3.11 6.50 -4.46
N GLY A 243 4.08 6.35 -5.36
CA GLY A 243 4.27 7.24 -6.52
C GLY A 243 4.54 8.72 -6.21
N CYS A 244 4.56 9.11 -4.92
CA CYS A 244 4.67 10.50 -4.47
C CYS A 244 6.05 10.88 -3.98
N TYR A 245 6.97 9.94 -3.80
CA TYR A 245 8.33 10.26 -3.39
C TYR A 245 9.36 9.50 -4.23
N SER A 246 10.52 10.11 -4.37
CA SER A 246 11.66 9.44 -4.98
C SER A 246 12.33 8.56 -3.92
N ALA A 247 12.42 7.28 -4.21
CA ALA A 247 13.31 6.39 -3.47
C ALA A 247 14.75 6.88 -3.64
N GLY A 248 15.62 6.52 -2.67
CA GLY A 248 17.05 6.75 -2.83
C GLY A 248 17.60 6.02 -4.07
N PRO A 249 18.81 6.35 -4.52
CA PRO A 249 19.41 5.73 -5.68
C PRO A 249 19.68 4.24 -5.48
N ALA A 250 19.61 3.46 -6.57
CA ALA A 250 20.12 2.09 -6.54
C ALA A 250 21.63 2.10 -6.23
N PRO A 251 22.18 1.10 -5.49
CA PRO A 251 21.52 -0.12 -5.02
C PRO A 251 20.79 -0.01 -3.66
N LEU A 252 20.72 1.17 -3.07
CA LEU A 252 20.30 1.34 -1.67
C LEU A 252 18.82 1.00 -1.41
N VAL A 253 17.98 1.08 -2.42
CA VAL A 253 16.52 0.84 -2.30
C VAL A 253 15.98 -0.29 -3.16
N SER A 254 16.71 -0.75 -4.17
CA SER A 254 16.21 -1.81 -5.07
C SER A 254 16.76 -3.18 -4.66
N PRO A 255 15.94 -4.22 -4.57
CA PRO A 255 14.51 -4.34 -4.86
C PRO A 255 13.62 -4.47 -3.59
N VAL A 256 13.70 -3.53 -2.67
CA VAL A 256 12.95 -3.63 -1.40
C VAL A 256 11.51 -3.21 -1.59
N SER A 257 10.58 -4.14 -1.38
CA SER A 257 9.14 -3.88 -1.45
C SER A 257 8.62 -3.09 -0.23
N ALA A 258 7.50 -2.40 -0.40
CA ALA A 258 6.70 -1.89 0.70
C ALA A 258 6.29 -3.02 1.66
N TYR A 259 6.06 -2.69 2.93
CA TYR A 259 5.70 -3.67 3.95
C TYR A 259 4.19 -3.93 3.94
N THR A 260 3.79 -5.21 3.86
CA THR A 260 2.38 -5.59 3.99
C THR A 260 1.99 -5.59 5.47
N VAL A 261 1.00 -4.77 5.82
CA VAL A 261 0.53 -4.67 7.20
C VAL A 261 -0.53 -5.71 7.54
N SER A 262 -0.62 -6.06 8.83
CA SER A 262 -1.62 -6.98 9.37
C SER A 262 -2.45 -6.29 10.45
N ALA A 263 -3.72 -6.65 10.55
CA ALA A 263 -4.60 -6.19 11.64
C ALA A 263 -4.37 -6.96 12.95
N SER A 264 -3.71 -8.11 12.91
CA SER A 264 -3.36 -8.90 14.09
C SER A 264 -1.86 -9.24 14.03
N PRO A 265 -1.06 -8.75 14.98
CA PRO A 265 -1.42 -7.97 16.18
C PRO A 265 -1.79 -6.51 15.92
N GLY A 266 -1.64 -5.95 14.70
CA GLY A 266 -2.00 -4.59 14.31
C GLY A 266 -1.13 -3.48 14.90
N ALA A 267 -0.42 -3.74 16.00
CA ALA A 267 0.47 -2.80 16.68
C ALA A 267 1.92 -3.15 16.40
N TYR A 268 2.64 -2.22 15.78
CA TYR A 268 4.05 -2.37 15.44
C TYR A 268 4.89 -1.42 16.30
N PRO A 269 5.72 -1.95 17.22
CA PRO A 269 6.60 -1.12 18.01
C PRO A 269 7.63 -0.44 17.11
N VAL A 270 7.82 0.86 17.35
CA VAL A 270 8.82 1.69 16.67
C VAL A 270 9.90 2.03 17.67
N VAL A 271 11.14 1.69 17.36
CA VAL A 271 12.32 2.08 18.12
C VAL A 271 13.05 3.17 17.34
N VAL A 272 13.35 4.28 18.00
CA VAL A 272 14.17 5.35 17.44
C VAL A 272 15.46 5.43 18.24
N GLY A 273 16.58 5.10 17.60
CA GLY A 273 17.90 5.08 18.21
C GLY A 273 18.50 6.48 18.35
N GLY A 274 19.07 6.76 19.49
CA GLY A 274 19.82 7.99 19.74
C GLY A 274 21.20 8.00 19.09
N GLY A 275 21.75 9.17 18.81
CA GLY A 275 23.14 9.32 18.36
C GLY A 275 24.15 8.97 19.49
N GLY A 276 25.29 8.44 19.10
CA GLY A 276 26.40 8.19 19.99
C GLY A 276 27.08 9.52 20.45
N PRO A 277 27.31 9.70 21.74
CA PRO A 277 28.03 10.87 22.20
C PRO A 277 29.51 10.86 21.77
N ALA A 278 30.08 12.03 21.59
CA ALA A 278 31.52 12.19 21.55
C ALA A 278 32.13 11.89 22.94
N PRO A 279 33.33 11.34 23.02
CA PRO A 279 33.98 11.10 24.31
C PRO A 279 34.22 12.43 25.05
N SER A 280 34.06 12.40 26.38
CA SER A 280 34.37 13.53 27.23
C SER A 280 35.89 13.80 27.24
N VAL A 281 36.30 15.06 27.16
CA VAL A 281 37.73 15.46 27.19
C VAL A 281 38.20 15.65 28.65
N PRO A 282 39.36 15.16 29.03
CA PRO A 282 40.37 14.44 28.25
C PRO A 282 39.99 12.95 28.06
N SER A 283 39.90 12.56 26.81
CA SER A 283 39.63 11.15 26.46
C SER A 283 40.89 10.32 26.73
N THR A 284 40.72 9.26 27.48
CA THR A 284 41.68 8.17 27.52
C THR A 284 41.39 7.27 26.30
N ASP A 285 42.33 7.13 25.41
CA ASP A 285 42.46 6.12 24.35
C ASP A 285 41.19 5.23 24.03
N ALA A 286 40.03 5.86 23.83
CA ALA A 286 38.77 5.19 23.53
C ALA A 286 38.14 5.76 22.26
N SER A 287 37.55 4.86 21.44
CA SER A 287 36.73 5.26 20.33
C SER A 287 35.49 6.03 20.82
N ALA A 288 34.94 6.89 19.98
CA ALA A 288 33.66 7.50 20.28
C ALA A 288 32.54 6.45 20.29
N THR A 289 31.47 6.75 21.00
CA THR A 289 30.35 5.80 21.16
C THR A 289 29.61 5.62 19.84
N PRO A 290 29.30 4.37 19.43
CA PRO A 290 28.41 4.13 18.33
C PRO A 290 26.99 4.67 18.56
N GLY A 291 26.27 4.92 17.50
CA GLY A 291 24.83 5.22 17.54
C GLY A 291 23.99 3.99 17.89
N VAL A 292 22.73 4.22 18.24
CA VAL A 292 21.76 3.17 18.59
C VAL A 292 20.90 2.85 17.38
N ALA A 293 20.53 1.57 17.24
CA ALA A 293 19.69 1.11 16.14
C ALA A 293 18.25 1.66 16.20
N SER A 294 17.63 1.84 15.04
CA SER A 294 16.20 2.12 14.88
C SER A 294 15.51 0.94 14.21
N SER A 295 14.25 0.69 14.56
CA SER A 295 13.51 -0.43 13.95
C SER A 295 12.01 -0.22 13.92
N VAL A 296 11.36 -0.82 12.92
CA VAL A 296 9.90 -1.04 12.79
C VAL A 296 9.68 -2.24 11.85
N PHE A 297 8.54 -2.91 11.93
CA PHE A 297 8.17 -4.04 11.05
C PHE A 297 9.19 -5.19 11.03
N CYS A 298 9.88 -5.45 12.14
CA CYS A 298 11.01 -6.40 12.20
C CYS A 298 12.20 -6.01 11.29
N ILE A 299 12.22 -4.78 10.78
CA ILE A 299 13.32 -4.22 9.98
C ILE A 299 14.14 -3.34 10.90
N THR A 300 15.43 -3.66 11.02
CA THR A 300 16.37 -2.89 11.87
C THR A 300 17.39 -2.19 11.01
N SER A 301 17.63 -0.93 11.28
CA SER A 301 18.73 -0.12 10.78
C SER A 301 19.75 0.02 11.89
N ALA A 302 21.02 -0.32 11.65
CA ALA A 302 22.06 -0.33 12.66
C ALA A 302 22.57 1.09 12.96
N GLY A 303 22.95 1.34 14.20
CA GLY A 303 23.61 2.58 14.57
C GLY A 303 24.91 2.81 13.80
N GLY A 304 25.30 4.06 13.60
CA GLY A 304 26.58 4.42 13.00
C GLY A 304 27.76 4.12 13.91
N GLY A 305 28.89 3.76 13.34
CA GLY A 305 30.12 3.48 14.07
C GLY A 305 30.74 4.74 14.68
N GLY A 306 31.31 4.63 15.88
CA GLY A 306 32.08 5.68 16.52
C GLY A 306 33.41 5.98 15.80
N GLY A 307 33.82 7.24 15.76
CA GLY A 307 35.11 7.64 15.19
C GLY A 307 36.29 7.16 16.04
N GLY A 308 37.36 6.74 15.38
CA GLY A 308 38.58 6.30 16.01
C GLY A 308 39.36 7.47 16.63
N TYR A 309 40.10 7.22 17.72
CA TYR A 309 40.98 8.25 18.29
C TYR A 309 42.32 8.26 17.59
N GLY A 310 42.96 9.43 17.53
CA GLY A 310 44.33 9.57 17.03
C GLY A 310 45.35 9.26 18.14
N ALA A 311 46.25 8.33 17.88
CA ALA A 311 47.28 7.91 18.84
C ALA A 311 48.68 8.09 18.30
N GLY A 312 49.60 8.52 19.18
CA GLY A 312 51.04 8.37 18.96
C GLY A 312 51.42 6.89 19.02
N SER A 313 52.61 6.56 18.53
CA SER A 313 53.08 5.18 18.33
C SER A 313 52.64 4.19 19.43
N GLY A 314 51.90 3.17 19.06
CA GLY A 314 51.62 1.98 19.88
C GLY A 314 50.19 1.62 20.19
N ASN A 315 49.28 2.55 20.35
CA ASN A 315 47.84 2.27 20.56
C ASN A 315 47.02 2.86 19.42
N GLN A 316 46.65 2.01 18.49
CA GLN A 316 45.84 2.42 17.34
C GLN A 316 44.36 2.34 17.71
N GLY A 317 43.70 3.50 17.86
CA GLY A 317 42.30 3.59 18.09
C GLY A 317 41.51 3.18 16.86
N ASN A 318 40.86 2.01 16.95
CA ASN A 318 39.99 1.54 15.91
C ASN A 318 38.73 2.39 15.83
N ALA A 319 38.29 2.70 14.65
CA ALA A 319 36.94 3.19 14.47
C ALA A 319 35.95 2.01 14.54
N ASP A 320 34.74 2.26 15.04
CA ASP A 320 33.73 1.21 15.15
C ASP A 320 33.01 1.02 13.81
N SER A 321 32.64 -0.23 13.55
CA SER A 321 31.75 -0.61 12.47
C SER A 321 30.29 -0.31 12.85
N GLY A 322 29.44 -0.11 11.85
CA GLY A 322 28.02 0.15 12.07
C GLY A 322 27.21 0.19 10.79
N GLY A 323 26.04 0.83 10.83
CA GLY A 323 25.25 1.11 9.64
C GLY A 323 26.09 1.79 8.58
N SER A 324 26.75 2.89 8.93
CA SER A 324 27.96 3.37 8.27
C SER A 324 29.12 3.36 9.28
N GLY A 325 30.32 3.10 8.81
CA GLY A 325 31.50 2.97 9.65
C GLY A 325 32.07 4.30 10.10
N GLY A 326 32.70 4.35 11.28
CA GLY A 326 33.47 5.50 11.75
C GLY A 326 34.78 5.69 10.96
N GLY A 327 35.22 6.91 10.83
CA GLY A 327 36.53 7.25 10.27
C GLY A 327 37.67 6.94 11.24
N ALA A 328 38.81 6.52 10.73
CA ALA A 328 40.00 6.26 11.54
C ALA A 328 40.60 7.55 12.12
N GLY A 329 41.17 7.45 13.30
CA GLY A 329 41.98 8.54 13.87
C GLY A 329 43.26 8.77 13.09
N ALA A 330 43.90 9.91 13.33
CA ALA A 330 45.20 10.23 12.75
C ALA A 330 46.25 9.15 13.13
N ASN A 331 47.20 8.96 12.25
CA ASN A 331 48.23 7.92 12.33
C ASN A 331 47.73 6.48 12.22
N VAL A 332 46.49 6.29 11.74
CA VAL A 332 45.89 4.98 11.55
C VAL A 332 45.41 4.85 10.11
N SER A 333 46.15 4.07 9.31
CA SER A 333 45.82 3.88 7.88
C SER A 333 44.89 2.69 7.57
N SER A 334 44.63 1.83 8.54
CA SER A 334 43.96 0.55 8.29
C SER A 334 42.72 0.23 9.15
N ASN A 335 42.51 0.98 10.25
CA ASN A 335 41.49 0.61 11.24
C ASN A 335 40.23 1.50 11.08
N ILE A 336 39.70 1.53 9.89
CA ILE A 336 38.42 2.18 9.59
C ILE A 336 37.27 1.34 10.10
N GLY A 337 36.19 1.97 10.46
CA GLY A 337 34.91 1.27 10.71
C GLY A 337 34.31 0.78 9.40
N SER A 338 33.91 -0.47 9.36
CA SER A 338 33.16 -1.02 8.23
C SER A 338 31.71 -0.56 8.27
N GLY A 339 31.18 -0.14 7.12
CA GLY A 339 29.77 0.10 6.92
C GLY A 339 28.98 -1.20 6.72
N ASN A 340 27.68 -1.09 6.56
CA ASN A 340 26.77 -2.22 6.36
C ASN A 340 26.99 -3.37 7.38
N THR A 341 27.16 -3.02 8.64
CA THR A 341 27.40 -3.96 9.74
C THR A 341 26.29 -3.84 10.79
N PRO A 342 25.52 -4.94 11.05
CA PRO A 342 25.55 -6.20 10.34
C PRO A 342 25.15 -6.05 8.85
N PRO A 343 25.59 -7.01 7.99
CA PRO A 343 25.33 -6.89 6.56
C PRO A 343 23.85 -7.03 6.24
N THR A 344 23.37 -6.17 5.35
CA THR A 344 22.00 -6.16 4.84
C THR A 344 22.00 -6.04 3.32
N THR A 345 20.91 -6.47 2.70
CA THR A 345 20.65 -6.29 1.27
C THR A 345 19.32 -5.55 1.12
N PRO A 346 19.28 -4.35 0.54
CA PRO A 346 20.44 -3.51 0.14
C PRO A 346 21.34 -3.09 1.31
N PRO A 347 22.57 -2.63 1.03
CA PRO A 347 23.48 -2.09 2.06
C PRO A 347 22.84 -0.92 2.81
N GLN A 348 23.07 -0.81 4.11
CA GLN A 348 22.51 0.26 4.94
C GLN A 348 23.46 1.45 5.14
N GLY A 349 24.68 1.40 4.60
CA GLY A 349 25.69 2.45 4.66
C GLY A 349 27.06 1.97 4.20
N ASN A 350 28.04 2.83 4.26
CA ASN A 350 29.38 2.62 3.71
C ASN A 350 30.48 2.80 4.76
N ASP A 351 31.71 2.40 4.40
CA ASP A 351 32.89 2.43 5.26
C ASP A 351 33.32 3.86 5.61
N GLY A 352 34.01 4.00 6.72
CA GLY A 352 34.72 5.23 7.08
C GLY A 352 35.98 5.44 6.26
N GLY A 353 36.54 6.65 6.32
CA GLY A 353 37.81 7.03 5.71
C GLY A 353 39.01 6.72 6.58
N THR A 354 40.18 6.56 5.96
CA THR A 354 41.46 6.36 6.65
C THR A 354 42.02 7.66 7.22
N GLY A 355 42.76 7.55 8.32
CA GLY A 355 43.61 8.62 8.79
C GLY A 355 44.96 8.67 8.04
N THR A 356 45.70 9.75 8.19
CA THR A 356 47.05 9.86 7.61
C THR A 356 48.14 9.59 8.65
N SER A 357 49.23 9.01 8.21
CA SER A 357 50.44 8.72 9.00
C SER A 357 51.61 9.67 8.73
N ALA A 358 51.39 10.78 8.00
CA ALA A 358 52.44 11.76 7.70
C ALA A 358 52.74 12.67 8.89
N ALA A 359 53.80 13.48 8.80
CA ALA A 359 54.25 14.44 9.84
C ALA A 359 53.17 15.42 10.31
N SER A 360 52.12 15.64 9.52
CA SER A 360 50.90 16.34 9.91
C SER A 360 49.73 15.38 9.82
N THR A 361 49.14 15.09 10.94
CA THR A 361 48.19 13.98 11.08
C THR A 361 46.76 14.46 11.00
N ALA A 362 45.97 13.83 10.11
CA ALA A 362 44.55 14.09 9.94
C ALA A 362 43.75 12.81 10.11
N GLY A 363 42.59 12.90 10.78
CA GLY A 363 41.61 11.82 10.88
C GLY A 363 40.77 11.67 9.59
N GLY A 364 40.28 10.48 9.34
CA GLY A 364 39.37 10.17 8.26
C GLY A 364 37.93 10.60 8.55
N GLY A 365 37.13 10.83 7.52
CA GLY A 365 35.70 11.10 7.63
C GLY A 365 34.93 9.87 7.95
N GLY A 366 33.79 9.96 8.65
CA GLY A 366 32.84 8.86 8.81
C GLY A 366 32.12 8.52 7.49
N GLY A 367 31.72 7.26 7.33
CA GLY A 367 30.91 6.80 6.21
C GLY A 367 29.53 7.43 6.25
N GLY A 368 28.95 7.59 5.08
CA GLY A 368 27.57 8.01 4.86
C GLY A 368 26.71 6.91 4.25
N ALA A 369 25.39 7.12 4.19
CA ALA A 369 24.49 6.16 3.56
C ALA A 369 24.76 6.04 2.06
N GLY A 370 25.14 7.12 1.38
CA GLY A 370 25.37 7.20 -0.06
C GLY A 370 26.83 7.06 -0.51
N GLY A 371 27.80 7.05 0.41
CA GLY A 371 29.22 6.92 0.05
C GLY A 371 30.15 6.76 1.23
N CYS A 372 31.37 6.28 0.95
CA CYS A 372 32.42 6.12 1.95
C CYS A 372 32.93 7.49 2.46
N GLY A 373 33.39 7.48 3.70
CA GLY A 373 34.16 8.60 4.24
C GLY A 373 35.49 8.77 3.49
N GLN A 374 35.95 10.02 3.38
CA GLN A 374 37.21 10.34 2.70
C GLN A 374 38.41 10.21 3.66
N ALA A 375 39.56 9.88 3.08
CA ALA A 375 40.80 9.88 3.82
C ALA A 375 41.14 11.27 4.30
N GLY A 376 41.76 11.36 5.47
CA GLY A 376 42.44 12.57 5.88
C GLY A 376 43.61 12.91 4.94
N VAL A 377 43.92 14.17 4.77
CA VAL A 377 45.03 14.64 3.95
C VAL A 377 46.09 15.28 4.86
N GLY A 378 47.26 14.64 4.94
CA GLY A 378 48.41 15.14 5.65
C GLY A 378 49.20 16.11 4.79
N ASN A 379 49.73 17.17 5.39
CA ASN A 379 50.62 18.11 4.70
C ASN A 379 51.94 18.21 5.47
N PRO A 380 53.13 18.06 4.83
CA PRO A 380 54.43 18.15 5.50
C PRO A 380 54.84 19.57 5.88
N GLY A 381 54.01 20.57 5.65
CA GLY A 381 54.27 22.00 6.01
C GLY A 381 52.99 22.80 6.22
N PRO A 382 53.05 24.01 6.77
CA PRO A 382 51.85 24.86 6.88
C PRO A 382 51.29 25.22 5.48
N PRO A 383 49.97 25.29 5.28
CA PRO A 383 48.91 25.13 6.26
C PRO A 383 48.58 23.68 6.59
N ASP A 384 47.97 23.52 7.77
CA ASP A 384 47.72 22.29 8.50
C ASP A 384 47.07 21.17 7.69
N ALA A 385 47.20 19.94 8.18
CA ALA A 385 46.50 18.75 7.68
C ALA A 385 44.98 18.94 7.68
N THR A 386 44.32 18.42 6.68
CA THR A 386 42.88 18.53 6.51
C THR A 386 42.20 17.19 6.84
N GLY A 387 41.22 17.20 7.75
CA GLY A 387 40.42 16.03 8.06
C GLY A 387 39.64 15.52 6.82
N GLY A 388 39.45 14.21 6.71
CA GLY A 388 38.67 13.62 5.64
C GLY A 388 37.22 14.09 5.69
N ALA A 389 36.64 14.36 4.54
CA ALA A 389 35.20 14.68 4.43
C ALA A 389 34.33 13.46 4.77
N GLY A 390 33.20 13.68 5.37
CA GLY A 390 32.20 12.62 5.59
C GLY A 390 31.65 12.06 4.27
N GLY A 391 31.21 10.83 4.30
CA GLY A 391 30.56 10.18 3.17
C GLY A 391 29.24 10.87 2.78
N ALA A 392 28.90 10.76 1.50
CA ALA A 392 27.67 11.37 1.00
C ALA A 392 26.42 10.82 1.69
N GLY A 393 25.40 11.67 1.89
CA GLY A 393 24.07 11.27 2.29
C GLY A 393 23.24 10.76 1.13
N VAL A 394 22.01 10.30 1.42
CA VAL A 394 21.01 9.84 0.44
C VAL A 394 19.86 10.83 0.46
N PRO A 395 19.46 11.39 -0.69
CA PRO A 395 18.27 12.21 -0.75
C PRO A 395 17.01 11.32 -0.68
N SER A 396 15.98 11.79 0.00
CA SER A 396 14.65 11.16 0.04
C SER A 396 13.60 12.25 0.11
N SER A 397 12.48 12.04 -0.55
CA SER A 397 11.32 12.95 -0.52
C SER A 397 10.09 12.29 0.13
N ILE A 398 10.27 11.28 0.99
CA ILE A 398 9.17 10.60 1.68
C ILE A 398 8.37 11.55 2.60
N CYS A 399 9.00 12.61 3.06
CA CYS A 399 8.33 13.69 3.79
C CYS A 399 8.13 14.85 2.80
N CYS A 400 6.89 15.10 2.41
CA CYS A 400 6.56 16.31 1.68
C CYS A 400 6.74 17.53 2.59
N HIS A 401 7.52 18.47 2.15
CA HIS A 401 7.64 19.80 2.75
C HIS A 401 6.78 20.78 1.97
#